data_f56edb2c4585c6b106d369b5fc94b65d
#
_entry.id   f56edb2c4585c6b106d369b5fc94b65d
#
_cell.length_a   1.000
_cell.length_b   1.000
_cell.length_c   1.000
_cell.angle_alpha   90.00
_cell.angle_beta   90.00
_cell.angle_gamma   90.00
#
_symmetry.space_group_name_H-M   'P 1'
#
loop_
_entity.id
_entity.type
_entity.pdbx_description
1 polymer ?
#
loop_
_entity_poly.entity_id
_entity_poly.type
_entity_poly.pdbx_seq_one_letter_code
_entity_poly.pdbx_strand_id
1 'polypeptide(L)'
;MNCFKNGNATNSIRDAVCHKLRNFTKSANNSYRFAVAFYVCFSFAFPFDVNTFGIGFKRNDMRKLLIIAAAALMTFSAQAQRGSNNTSREQAFKMTRVLDLISNLYVDTVNQQKLVETGIVAMLKELDPHSVYITQDDVKAMNEPLEGNFEGIGIQFNIMNDTLMIVAVIPGGPSERVGLMAGDRIIYVDTANIAGVGLTNQMVQKKLRGKKGTVVTVKVKRHGSKDLIDFKITRDKIPIYSVDAAYMVDAKAGIGYIKINKFAATTTSEYNSAISKLRKQGLKHLIVDLTDNGGGYLNTGFDLASQFLQSGKMVVFTQGSKMPRQNYYTESGHNEKDYGRVVVMVNENSASASEIVSGALQDWDRAVLVGRRTFGKGLVQNQFPLNDGSMMRLTVARYYTPTGRCIQRSYEGGVDEYNKEFDKRYNDGELYSADSIHLPMGEKYFTKVNNRVVYGGGGIMPDVFVPIDTTYSSRYYVRMVRQGIFNKFVLNYIDNNRAELEKKYKSTKTDKDFKTFDENFTVTDDFLKQLTDFAEKEKLPFDEKGFERGKEHMRVNLKAAIARDLYDSGEYYQIINRIDPIFKEAVRVMKDEKLYKSKLQPSK
;
A
#
# COMPACT_ATOMS: atom_id res chain seq x y z
N MET A 1 44.42 -20.11 -9.02
CA MET A 1 44.55 -21.17 -10.02
C MET A 1 45.81 -20.95 -10.86
N ASN A 2 46.95 -21.08 -10.21
CA ASN A 2 48.26 -21.08 -10.86
C ASN A 2 48.99 -22.35 -10.42
N CYS A 3 48.99 -23.32 -11.30
CA CYS A 3 49.95 -24.45 -11.33
C CYS A 3 49.71 -25.20 -12.63
N PHE A 4 50.66 -25.10 -13.51
CA PHE A 4 51.02 -26.10 -14.52
C PHE A 4 51.87 -25.44 -15.64
N LYS A 5 53.19 -25.48 -15.43
CA LYS A 5 54.17 -25.41 -16.53
C LYS A 5 54.87 -26.76 -16.51
N ASN A 6 54.70 -27.53 -17.55
CA ASN A 6 55.64 -28.38 -18.31
C ASN A 6 54.96 -29.55 -18.95
N GLY A 7 55.09 -29.73 -20.26
CA GLY A 7 54.76 -30.95 -21.01
C GLY A 7 53.97 -30.68 -22.30
N ASN A 8 54.65 -30.48 -23.40
CA ASN A 8 54.09 -30.38 -24.76
C ASN A 8 53.46 -31.71 -25.19
N ALA A 9 52.23 -31.71 -25.61
CA ALA A 9 51.40 -32.63 -26.38
C ALA A 9 50.01 -32.99 -25.79
N THR A 10 49.72 -32.57 -24.56
CA THR A 10 48.39 -32.80 -23.91
C THR A 10 47.55 -31.52 -23.82
N ASN A 11 48.02 -30.39 -24.29
CA ASN A 11 47.41 -29.08 -24.08
C ASN A 11 46.12 -28.85 -24.93
N SER A 12 46.07 -29.41 -26.15
CA SER A 12 44.93 -29.16 -27.06
C SER A 12 43.64 -29.88 -26.59
N ILE A 13 43.78 -31.07 -26.04
CA ILE A 13 42.63 -31.82 -25.51
C ILE A 13 42.19 -31.23 -24.16
N ARG A 14 43.14 -30.75 -23.34
CA ARG A 14 42.89 -30.07 -22.07
C ARG A 14 42.09 -28.76 -22.25
N ASP A 15 42.47 -27.96 -23.19
CA ASP A 15 41.82 -26.66 -23.47
C ASP A 15 40.40 -26.85 -24.03
N ALA A 16 40.19 -27.82 -24.89
CA ALA A 16 38.88 -28.15 -25.43
C ALA A 16 37.91 -28.71 -24.34
N VAL A 17 38.43 -29.52 -23.41
CA VAL A 17 37.66 -30.04 -22.26
C VAL A 17 37.37 -28.93 -21.26
N CYS A 18 38.32 -28.06 -20.93
CA CYS A 18 38.09 -26.90 -20.04
C CYS A 18 37.12 -25.88 -20.65
N HIS A 19 37.12 -25.64 -21.95
CA HIS A 19 36.19 -24.76 -22.63
C HIS A 19 34.75 -25.34 -22.63
N LYS A 20 34.59 -26.62 -22.90
CA LYS A 20 33.29 -27.29 -22.81
C LYS A 20 32.75 -27.33 -21.36
N LEU A 21 33.61 -27.55 -20.36
CA LEU A 21 33.23 -27.52 -18.95
C LEU A 21 32.85 -26.12 -18.46
N ARG A 22 33.52 -25.05 -18.92
CA ARG A 22 33.11 -23.65 -18.62
C ARG A 22 31.73 -23.31 -19.16
N ASN A 23 31.37 -23.81 -20.32
CA ASN A 23 30.04 -23.58 -20.89
C ASN A 23 28.94 -24.43 -20.21
N PHE A 24 29.30 -25.64 -19.78
CA PHE A 24 28.37 -26.52 -19.05
C PHE A 24 28.08 -26.02 -17.63
N THR A 25 29.08 -25.44 -16.92
CA THR A 25 28.91 -24.89 -15.57
C THR A 25 28.15 -23.57 -15.53
N LYS A 26 27.95 -22.88 -16.66
CA LYS A 26 27.11 -21.67 -16.73
C LYS A 26 25.61 -21.98 -16.77
N SER A 27 25.19 -23.18 -17.15
CA SER A 27 23.78 -23.54 -17.32
C SER A 27 23.22 -24.53 -16.29
N ALA A 28 24.03 -25.08 -15.38
CA ALA A 28 23.62 -26.11 -14.44
C ALA A 28 23.42 -25.58 -13.00
N ASN A 29 22.46 -26.15 -12.28
CA ASN A 29 22.10 -25.81 -10.89
C ASN A 29 23.25 -26.08 -9.92
N ASN A 30 23.38 -25.30 -8.82
CA ASN A 30 24.54 -25.30 -7.91
C ASN A 30 24.98 -26.68 -7.38
N SER A 31 24.07 -27.60 -7.16
CA SER A 31 24.37 -28.97 -6.69
C SER A 31 25.12 -29.81 -7.74
N TYR A 32 24.84 -29.61 -9.02
CA TYR A 32 25.55 -30.27 -10.13
C TYR A 32 26.96 -29.71 -10.33
N ARG A 33 27.16 -28.42 -10.05
CA ARG A 33 28.48 -27.77 -10.14
C ARG A 33 29.49 -28.37 -9.18
N PHE A 34 29.06 -28.68 -7.96
CA PHE A 34 29.92 -29.27 -6.92
C PHE A 34 30.29 -30.73 -7.25
N ALA A 35 29.35 -31.55 -7.71
CA ALA A 35 29.58 -32.96 -8.04
C ALA A 35 30.51 -33.11 -9.25
N VAL A 36 30.33 -32.31 -10.30
CA VAL A 36 31.18 -32.35 -11.51
C VAL A 36 32.55 -31.77 -11.23
N ALA A 37 32.67 -30.68 -10.45
CA ALA A 37 33.94 -30.08 -10.05
C ALA A 37 34.75 -31.03 -9.15
N PHE A 38 34.09 -31.75 -8.23
CA PHE A 38 34.73 -32.73 -7.34
C PHE A 38 35.22 -33.96 -8.13
N TYR A 39 34.43 -34.45 -9.09
CA TYR A 39 34.81 -35.57 -9.95
C TYR A 39 36.00 -35.24 -10.84
N VAL A 40 36.02 -34.04 -11.44
CA VAL A 40 37.12 -33.60 -12.31
C VAL A 40 38.37 -33.30 -11.49
N CYS A 41 38.28 -32.64 -10.34
CA CYS A 41 39.43 -32.39 -9.45
C CYS A 41 40.04 -33.67 -8.90
N PHE A 42 39.21 -34.63 -8.49
CA PHE A 42 39.66 -35.90 -7.89
C PHE A 42 40.27 -36.84 -8.96
N SER A 43 39.79 -36.82 -10.21
CA SER A 43 40.33 -37.62 -11.31
C SER A 43 41.66 -37.12 -11.85
N PHE A 44 42.00 -35.83 -11.67
CA PHE A 44 43.20 -35.19 -12.22
C PHE A 44 44.24 -34.77 -11.19
N ALA A 45 43.92 -34.70 -9.91
CA ALA A 45 44.78 -34.09 -8.87
C ALA A 45 45.64 -35.12 -8.10
N PHE A 46 45.35 -36.41 -8.17
CA PHE A 46 46.13 -37.43 -7.45
C PHE A 46 46.62 -38.53 -8.41
N PRO A 47 47.89 -38.52 -8.78
CA PRO A 47 48.56 -39.74 -9.20
C PRO A 47 48.87 -40.52 -7.93
N PHE A 48 47.92 -41.37 -7.45
CA PHE A 48 48.18 -42.29 -6.37
C PHE A 48 49.12 -43.40 -6.91
N ASP A 49 50.32 -43.47 -6.37
CA ASP A 49 51.21 -44.59 -6.49
C ASP A 49 50.72 -45.71 -5.57
N VAL A 50 50.15 -46.77 -6.14
CA VAL A 50 49.37 -47.81 -5.45
C VAL A 50 50.28 -48.80 -4.71
N ASN A 51 51.59 -48.61 -4.68
CA ASN A 51 52.55 -49.52 -4.08
C ASN A 51 52.78 -49.33 -2.55
N THR A 52 52.12 -48.38 -1.92
CA THR A 52 52.38 -48.08 -0.50
C THR A 52 51.38 -48.72 0.48
N PHE A 53 50.30 -49.30 0.02
CA PHE A 53 49.37 -50.09 0.87
C PHE A 53 49.03 -51.41 0.19
N GLY A 54 49.47 -52.53 0.78
CA GLY A 54 49.41 -53.89 0.33
C GLY A 54 48.00 -54.52 0.10
N ILE A 55 47.07 -53.77 -0.47
CA ILE A 55 45.74 -54.22 -0.84
C ILE A 55 45.62 -54.12 -2.34
N GLY A 56 45.70 -55.27 -3.04
CA GLY A 56 45.76 -55.40 -4.49
C GLY A 56 44.42 -55.11 -5.23
N PHE A 57 43.96 -53.85 -5.14
CA PHE A 57 42.85 -53.39 -5.98
C PHE A 57 43.36 -52.84 -7.32
N LYS A 58 42.95 -53.46 -8.43
CA LYS A 58 43.26 -52.97 -9.75
C LYS A 58 42.59 -51.62 -9.99
N ARG A 59 43.32 -50.68 -10.60
CA ARG A 59 42.86 -49.28 -10.91
C ARG A 59 41.50 -49.23 -11.58
N ASN A 60 41.07 -50.26 -12.28
CA ASN A 60 39.75 -50.36 -12.90
C ASN A 60 38.62 -50.67 -11.87
N ASP A 61 38.93 -51.28 -10.74
CA ASP A 61 37.92 -51.65 -9.73
C ASP A 61 37.60 -50.44 -8.82
N MET A 62 38.60 -49.58 -8.54
CA MET A 62 38.36 -48.31 -7.88
C MET A 62 37.51 -47.33 -8.72
N ARG A 63 37.71 -47.31 -10.04
CA ARG A 63 36.85 -46.55 -10.96
C ARG A 63 35.42 -47.04 -10.97
N LYS A 64 35.20 -48.34 -10.93
CA LYS A 64 33.87 -48.96 -10.83
C LYS A 64 33.19 -48.62 -9.49
N LEU A 65 33.94 -48.68 -8.38
CA LEU A 65 33.43 -48.31 -7.05
C LEU A 65 33.04 -46.85 -6.95
N LEU A 66 33.82 -45.95 -7.53
CA LEU A 66 33.49 -44.51 -7.58
C LEU A 66 32.28 -44.20 -8.46
N ILE A 67 32.13 -44.91 -9.57
CA ILE A 67 30.94 -44.80 -10.42
C ILE A 67 29.69 -45.30 -9.71
N ILE A 68 29.80 -46.41 -8.98
CA ILE A 68 28.70 -46.97 -8.17
C ILE A 68 28.34 -46.03 -7.03
N ALA A 69 29.32 -45.45 -6.33
CA ALA A 69 29.07 -44.46 -5.26
C ALA A 69 28.44 -43.17 -5.79
N ALA A 70 28.88 -42.66 -6.93
CA ALA A 70 28.27 -41.51 -7.59
C ALA A 70 26.85 -41.79 -8.09
N ALA A 71 26.60 -43.00 -8.63
CA ALA A 71 25.26 -43.44 -9.03
C ALA A 71 24.33 -43.64 -7.82
N ALA A 72 24.85 -44.17 -6.70
CA ALA A 72 24.10 -44.27 -5.45
C ALA A 72 23.76 -42.89 -4.85
N LEU A 73 24.67 -41.92 -4.88
CA LEU A 73 24.41 -40.56 -4.47
C LEU A 73 23.38 -39.84 -5.35
N MET A 74 23.40 -40.08 -6.67
CA MET A 74 22.41 -39.57 -7.60
C MET A 74 21.03 -40.20 -7.39
N THR A 75 20.97 -41.49 -7.08
CA THR A 75 19.70 -42.18 -6.76
C THR A 75 19.15 -41.73 -5.41
N PHE A 76 19.98 -41.47 -4.39
CA PHE A 76 19.55 -40.93 -3.10
C PHE A 76 18.99 -39.52 -3.22
N SER A 77 19.62 -38.66 -4.03
CA SER A 77 19.13 -37.29 -4.30
C SER A 77 17.80 -37.32 -5.08
N ALA A 78 17.66 -38.23 -6.02
CA ALA A 78 16.43 -38.41 -6.79
C ALA A 78 15.29 -39.01 -5.94
N GLN A 79 15.60 -39.86 -4.96
CA GLN A 79 14.61 -40.41 -4.01
C GLN A 79 14.15 -39.36 -2.99
N ALA A 80 15.03 -38.51 -2.48
CA ALA A 80 14.67 -37.42 -1.59
C ALA A 80 13.71 -36.40 -2.27
N GLN A 81 13.94 -36.10 -3.55
CA GLN A 81 13.05 -35.26 -4.36
C GLN A 81 11.72 -35.96 -4.71
N ARG A 82 11.72 -37.26 -4.89
CA ARG A 82 10.49 -38.06 -5.11
C ARG A 82 9.64 -38.20 -3.85
N GLY A 83 10.23 -38.27 -2.66
CA GLY A 83 9.50 -38.31 -1.38
C GLY A 83 8.64 -37.07 -1.14
N SER A 84 9.19 -35.87 -1.35
CA SER A 84 8.45 -34.63 -1.19
C SER A 84 7.32 -34.45 -2.22
N ASN A 85 7.55 -34.85 -3.47
CA ASN A 85 6.53 -34.77 -4.52
C ASN A 85 5.39 -35.81 -4.32
N ASN A 86 5.66 -36.97 -3.72
CA ASN A 86 4.62 -37.94 -3.43
C ASN A 86 3.66 -37.46 -2.36
N THR A 87 4.15 -36.87 -1.27
CA THR A 87 3.30 -36.35 -0.19
C THR A 87 2.33 -35.26 -0.68
N SER A 88 2.80 -34.34 -1.50
CA SER A 88 1.94 -33.30 -2.08
C SER A 88 0.87 -33.87 -3.02
N ARG A 89 1.23 -34.87 -3.83
CA ARG A 89 0.27 -35.53 -4.72
C ARG A 89 -0.77 -36.35 -3.95
N GLU A 90 -0.38 -37.04 -2.89
CA GLU A 90 -1.30 -37.79 -2.02
C GLU A 90 -2.32 -36.86 -1.34
N GLN A 91 -1.88 -35.71 -0.85
CA GLN A 91 -2.78 -34.69 -0.25
C GLN A 91 -3.72 -34.08 -1.30
N ALA A 92 -3.23 -33.75 -2.50
CA ALA A 92 -4.07 -33.29 -3.60
C ALA A 92 -5.12 -34.32 -3.99
N PHE A 93 -4.73 -35.61 -4.13
CA PHE A 93 -5.66 -36.70 -4.42
C PHE A 93 -6.72 -36.86 -3.32
N LYS A 94 -6.32 -36.77 -2.05
CA LYS A 94 -7.25 -36.79 -0.91
C LYS A 94 -8.31 -35.69 -1.02
N MET A 95 -7.92 -34.44 -1.34
CA MET A 95 -8.85 -33.32 -1.52
C MET A 95 -9.82 -33.58 -2.68
N THR A 96 -9.31 -34.03 -3.83
CA THR A 96 -10.14 -34.41 -4.99
C THR A 96 -11.15 -35.49 -4.61
N ARG A 97 -10.69 -36.55 -3.92
CA ARG A 97 -11.57 -37.67 -3.49
C ARG A 97 -12.66 -37.21 -2.53
N VAL A 98 -12.36 -36.29 -1.60
CA VAL A 98 -13.37 -35.73 -0.69
C VAL A 98 -14.42 -34.93 -1.47
N LEU A 99 -14.00 -34.09 -2.43
CA LEU A 99 -14.90 -33.34 -3.27
C LEU A 99 -15.80 -34.25 -4.11
N ASP A 100 -15.24 -35.31 -4.69
CA ASP A 100 -16.00 -36.32 -5.46
C ASP A 100 -17.05 -37.01 -4.60
N LEU A 101 -16.68 -37.45 -3.38
CA LEU A 101 -17.61 -38.11 -2.45
C LEU A 101 -18.77 -37.19 -2.06
N ILE A 102 -18.46 -35.91 -1.72
CA ILE A 102 -19.49 -34.92 -1.38
C ILE A 102 -20.42 -34.70 -2.58
N SER A 103 -19.85 -34.53 -3.77
CA SER A 103 -20.64 -34.21 -4.97
C SER A 103 -21.56 -35.32 -5.42
N ASN A 104 -21.15 -36.58 -5.18
CA ASN A 104 -21.89 -37.75 -5.67
C ASN A 104 -22.76 -38.46 -4.61
N LEU A 105 -22.46 -38.28 -3.31
CA LEU A 105 -23.10 -39.03 -2.25
C LEU A 105 -23.81 -38.16 -1.20
N TYR A 106 -23.59 -36.84 -1.17
CA TYR A 106 -24.27 -35.99 -0.20
C TYR A 106 -25.78 -35.95 -0.48
N VAL A 107 -26.59 -35.93 0.58
CA VAL A 107 -28.04 -36.05 0.53
C VAL A 107 -28.71 -34.94 -0.30
N ASP A 108 -28.15 -33.73 -0.27
CA ASP A 108 -28.68 -32.57 -1.01
C ASP A 108 -27.75 -32.16 -2.16
N THR A 109 -28.27 -31.34 -3.06
CA THR A 109 -27.45 -30.73 -4.13
C THR A 109 -26.43 -29.75 -3.55
N VAL A 110 -25.17 -29.86 -4.00
CA VAL A 110 -24.08 -29.02 -3.55
C VAL A 110 -23.56 -28.11 -4.66
N ASN A 111 -23.23 -26.88 -4.28
CA ASN A 111 -22.49 -25.98 -5.14
C ASN A 111 -20.99 -26.26 -4.96
N GLN A 112 -20.41 -27.02 -5.91
CA GLN A 112 -18.99 -27.41 -5.88
C GLN A 112 -18.05 -26.20 -5.88
N GLN A 113 -18.34 -25.15 -6.67
CA GLN A 113 -17.52 -23.94 -6.71
C GLN A 113 -17.43 -23.30 -5.32
N LYS A 114 -18.57 -23.10 -4.67
CA LYS A 114 -18.62 -22.52 -3.32
C LYS A 114 -17.86 -23.37 -2.30
N LEU A 115 -17.93 -24.70 -2.40
CA LEU A 115 -17.18 -25.60 -1.50
C LEU A 115 -15.67 -25.47 -1.71
N VAL A 116 -15.22 -25.44 -2.96
CA VAL A 116 -13.79 -25.28 -3.31
C VAL A 116 -13.28 -23.93 -2.83
N GLU A 117 -13.99 -22.84 -3.10
CA GLU A 117 -13.64 -21.50 -2.65
C GLU A 117 -13.56 -21.41 -1.12
N THR A 118 -14.54 -21.99 -0.42
CA THR A 118 -14.53 -22.07 1.06
C THR A 118 -13.31 -22.84 1.57
N GLY A 119 -12.96 -23.96 0.93
CA GLY A 119 -11.77 -24.75 1.25
C GLY A 119 -10.47 -23.96 1.04
N ILE A 120 -10.36 -23.23 -0.07
CA ILE A 120 -9.20 -22.37 -0.36
C ILE A 120 -9.07 -21.26 0.70
N VAL A 121 -10.17 -20.59 1.03
CA VAL A 121 -10.17 -19.53 2.06
C VAL A 121 -9.74 -20.10 3.41
N ALA A 122 -10.23 -21.28 3.80
CA ALA A 122 -9.83 -21.93 5.04
C ALA A 122 -8.33 -22.26 5.06
N MET A 123 -7.80 -22.84 3.98
CA MET A 123 -6.37 -23.12 3.89
C MET A 123 -5.49 -21.85 3.99
N LEU A 124 -5.88 -20.76 3.35
CA LEU A 124 -5.12 -19.51 3.39
C LEU A 124 -5.16 -18.88 4.78
N LYS A 125 -6.27 -18.98 5.49
CA LYS A 125 -6.43 -18.49 6.87
C LYS A 125 -5.44 -19.15 7.85
N GLU A 126 -5.04 -20.40 7.61
CA GLU A 126 -4.06 -21.12 8.43
C GLU A 126 -2.61 -20.65 8.20
N LEU A 127 -2.34 -19.89 7.13
CA LEU A 127 -0.98 -19.44 6.80
C LEU A 127 -0.63 -18.11 7.44
N ASP A 128 -1.42 -17.09 7.16
CA ASP A 128 -1.21 -15.72 7.65
C ASP A 128 -2.46 -14.85 7.39
N PRO A 129 -2.58 -13.66 8.05
CA PRO A 129 -3.75 -12.79 7.91
C PRO A 129 -3.90 -12.08 6.56
N HIS A 130 -2.91 -12.20 5.68
CA HIS A 130 -2.82 -11.41 4.44
C HIS A 130 -2.87 -12.25 3.17
N SER A 131 -2.68 -13.56 3.28
CA SER A 131 -2.91 -14.50 2.19
C SER A 131 -4.42 -14.67 1.98
N VAL A 132 -4.92 -14.31 0.79
CA VAL A 132 -6.35 -14.27 0.52
C VAL A 132 -6.71 -14.82 -0.85
N TYR A 133 -7.88 -15.41 -0.95
CA TYR A 133 -8.56 -15.75 -2.20
C TYR A 133 -9.42 -14.56 -2.64
N ILE A 134 -9.40 -14.26 -3.93
CA ILE A 134 -10.10 -13.15 -4.56
C ILE A 134 -10.97 -13.73 -5.66
N THR A 135 -12.28 -13.55 -5.56
CA THR A 135 -13.21 -14.03 -6.59
C THR A 135 -12.97 -13.33 -7.92
N GLN A 136 -13.36 -13.95 -9.03
CA GLN A 136 -13.27 -13.34 -10.36
C GLN A 136 -13.90 -11.95 -10.43
N ASP A 137 -15.05 -11.77 -9.79
CA ASP A 137 -15.77 -10.50 -9.77
C ASP A 137 -15.01 -9.40 -9.00
N ASP A 138 -14.25 -9.77 -7.97
CA ASP A 138 -13.54 -8.84 -7.09
C ASP A 138 -12.13 -8.48 -7.60
N VAL A 139 -11.54 -9.29 -8.49
CA VAL A 139 -10.16 -9.08 -8.99
C VAL A 139 -9.98 -7.69 -9.57
N LYS A 140 -10.92 -7.26 -10.41
CA LYS A 140 -10.85 -5.94 -11.06
C LYS A 140 -10.96 -4.81 -10.03
N ALA A 141 -11.94 -4.88 -9.13
CA ALA A 141 -12.16 -3.87 -8.10
C ALA A 141 -10.98 -3.74 -7.13
N MET A 142 -10.30 -4.86 -6.85
CA MET A 142 -9.13 -4.88 -5.96
C MET A 142 -7.87 -4.31 -6.62
N ASN A 143 -7.70 -4.47 -7.94
CA ASN A 143 -6.51 -4.01 -8.67
C ASN A 143 -6.62 -2.55 -9.13
N GLU A 144 -7.81 -2.07 -9.51
CA GLU A 144 -8.02 -0.69 -10.00
C GLU A 144 -7.37 0.41 -9.14
N PRO A 145 -7.49 0.40 -7.79
CA PRO A 145 -6.85 1.42 -6.96
C PRO A 145 -5.31 1.39 -7.01
N LEU A 146 -4.72 0.20 -7.23
CA LEU A 146 -3.27 0.03 -7.34
C LEU A 146 -2.77 0.35 -8.76
N GLU A 147 -3.58 0.09 -9.79
CA GLU A 147 -3.29 0.51 -11.17
C GLU A 147 -3.41 2.03 -11.35
N GLY A 148 -4.08 2.73 -10.43
CA GLY A 148 -4.29 4.17 -10.46
C GLY A 148 -5.33 4.64 -11.47
N ASN A 149 -6.20 3.75 -11.94
CA ASN A 149 -7.31 4.09 -12.83
C ASN A 149 -8.42 3.02 -12.81
N PHE A 150 -9.62 3.43 -13.23
CA PHE A 150 -10.73 2.53 -13.53
C PHE A 150 -11.42 2.95 -14.83
N GLU A 151 -12.26 2.11 -15.39
CA GLU A 151 -12.99 2.42 -16.61
C GLU A 151 -14.45 2.80 -16.32
N GLY A 152 -14.87 3.99 -16.78
CA GLY A 152 -16.22 4.50 -16.49
C GLY A 152 -16.48 5.88 -17.08
N ILE A 153 -17.44 6.61 -16.48
CA ILE A 153 -17.86 7.92 -16.97
C ILE A 153 -17.12 9.11 -16.33
N GLY A 154 -16.40 8.93 -15.22
CA GLY A 154 -15.61 9.99 -14.57
C GLY A 154 -16.43 10.98 -13.77
N ILE A 155 -17.16 10.50 -12.78
CA ILE A 155 -17.87 11.32 -11.79
C ILE A 155 -17.54 10.89 -10.37
N GLN A 156 -17.57 11.85 -9.46
CA GLN A 156 -17.76 11.61 -8.02
C GLN A 156 -19.24 11.80 -7.74
N PHE A 157 -19.83 10.88 -6.97
CA PHE A 157 -21.27 10.92 -6.72
C PHE A 157 -21.60 10.58 -5.27
N ASN A 158 -22.79 10.97 -4.86
CA ASN A 158 -23.42 10.51 -3.62
C ASN A 158 -24.87 10.10 -3.90
N ILE A 159 -25.42 9.25 -3.04
CA ILE A 159 -26.84 8.87 -3.10
C ILE A 159 -27.58 9.71 -2.05
N MET A 160 -28.45 10.61 -2.51
CA MET A 160 -29.29 11.47 -1.68
C MET A 160 -30.76 11.23 -2.01
N ASN A 161 -31.56 10.94 -1.00
CA ASN A 161 -32.99 10.67 -1.14
C ASN A 161 -33.26 9.63 -2.27
N ASP A 162 -32.53 8.50 -2.20
CA ASP A 162 -32.61 7.41 -3.15
C ASP A 162 -32.38 7.83 -4.62
N THR A 163 -31.53 8.85 -4.82
CA THR A 163 -31.20 9.40 -6.15
C THR A 163 -29.70 9.66 -6.23
N LEU A 164 -29.08 9.31 -7.36
CA LEU A 164 -27.68 9.57 -7.63
C LEU A 164 -27.45 11.05 -7.94
N MET A 165 -26.72 11.76 -7.08
CA MET A 165 -26.30 13.13 -7.30
C MET A 165 -24.81 13.19 -7.66
N ILE A 166 -24.46 13.91 -8.72
CA ILE A 166 -23.08 14.19 -9.11
C ILE A 166 -22.52 15.25 -8.16
N VAL A 167 -21.50 14.89 -7.38
CA VAL A 167 -20.77 15.82 -6.49
C VAL A 167 -19.74 16.59 -7.29
N ALA A 168 -18.97 15.88 -8.14
CA ALA A 168 -18.00 16.50 -9.04
C ALA A 168 -17.83 15.65 -10.31
N VAL A 169 -17.41 16.28 -11.39
CA VAL A 169 -16.94 15.62 -12.60
C VAL A 169 -15.42 15.61 -12.61
N ILE A 170 -14.82 14.52 -13.06
CA ILE A 170 -13.36 14.41 -13.12
C ILE A 170 -12.85 15.29 -14.27
N PRO A 171 -11.91 16.21 -14.01
CA PRO A 171 -11.35 17.10 -15.02
C PRO A 171 -10.73 16.34 -16.21
N GLY A 172 -11.04 16.74 -17.43
CA GLY A 172 -10.65 16.06 -18.66
C GLY A 172 -11.38 14.73 -18.91
N GLY A 173 -12.29 14.34 -18.01
CA GLY A 173 -13.03 13.07 -18.07
C GLY A 173 -14.19 13.08 -19.08
N PRO A 174 -14.77 11.90 -19.37
CA PRO A 174 -15.87 11.75 -20.31
C PRO A 174 -17.11 12.57 -19.95
N SER A 175 -17.47 12.63 -18.68
CA SER A 175 -18.64 13.37 -18.19
C SER A 175 -18.48 14.88 -18.34
N GLU A 176 -17.28 15.42 -18.08
CA GLU A 176 -17.01 16.85 -18.30
C GLU A 176 -17.12 17.22 -19.78
N ARG A 177 -16.56 16.38 -20.66
CA ARG A 177 -16.58 16.62 -22.12
C ARG A 177 -17.98 16.74 -22.71
N VAL A 178 -18.97 16.05 -22.14
CA VAL A 178 -20.36 16.13 -22.57
C VAL A 178 -21.19 17.18 -21.84
N GLY A 179 -20.61 17.87 -20.84
CA GLY A 179 -21.26 18.97 -20.11
C GLY A 179 -22.10 18.53 -18.91
N LEU A 180 -21.85 17.35 -18.32
CA LEU A 180 -22.34 17.01 -17.00
C LEU A 180 -21.71 17.93 -15.96
N MET A 181 -22.46 18.27 -14.91
CA MET A 181 -22.04 19.21 -13.89
C MET A 181 -22.30 18.66 -12.49
N ALA A 182 -21.56 19.17 -11.51
CA ALA A 182 -21.89 18.97 -10.10
C ALA A 182 -23.32 19.51 -9.80
N GLY A 183 -24.09 18.74 -9.01
CA GLY A 183 -25.49 19.01 -8.70
C GLY A 183 -26.47 18.31 -9.66
N ASP A 184 -26.05 17.79 -10.82
CA ASP A 184 -26.92 16.99 -11.67
C ASP A 184 -27.35 15.71 -10.95
N ARG A 185 -28.63 15.36 -11.04
CA ARG A 185 -29.18 14.11 -10.50
C ARG A 185 -29.48 13.14 -11.64
N ILE A 186 -28.82 12.00 -11.66
CA ILE A 186 -29.05 10.96 -12.68
C ILE A 186 -30.33 10.20 -12.32
N ILE A 187 -31.32 10.28 -13.17
CA ILE A 187 -32.63 9.62 -13.03
C ILE A 187 -32.68 8.32 -13.83
N TYR A 188 -32.13 8.32 -15.05
CA TYR A 188 -32.06 7.13 -15.91
C TYR A 188 -30.63 6.85 -16.33
N VAL A 189 -30.31 5.56 -16.43
CA VAL A 189 -29.11 5.04 -17.11
C VAL A 189 -29.58 4.11 -18.19
N ASP A 190 -29.26 4.43 -19.45
CA ASP A 190 -29.86 3.85 -20.65
C ASP A 190 -31.41 3.92 -20.55
N THR A 191 -32.11 2.80 -20.56
CA THR A 191 -33.58 2.75 -20.43
C THR A 191 -34.06 2.54 -18.98
N ALA A 192 -33.14 2.29 -18.04
CA ALA A 192 -33.51 1.92 -16.68
C ALA A 192 -33.63 3.15 -15.76
N ASN A 193 -34.77 3.31 -15.10
CA ASN A 193 -34.89 4.23 -13.97
C ASN A 193 -34.01 3.75 -12.82
N ILE A 194 -33.23 4.65 -12.21
CA ILE A 194 -32.35 4.36 -11.06
C ILE A 194 -32.68 5.22 -9.82
N ALA A 195 -33.65 6.13 -9.92
CA ALA A 195 -34.07 6.97 -8.80
C ALA A 195 -35.31 6.37 -8.12
N GLY A 196 -35.36 6.37 -6.80
CA GLY A 196 -36.48 5.86 -6.01
C GLY A 196 -36.62 4.32 -6.00
N VAL A 197 -35.52 3.58 -6.21
CA VAL A 197 -35.54 2.11 -6.37
C VAL A 197 -34.73 1.36 -5.30
N GLY A 198 -34.36 2.03 -4.21
CA GLY A 198 -33.43 1.49 -3.21
C GLY A 198 -31.98 1.46 -3.75
N LEU A 199 -31.55 2.55 -4.38
CA LEU A 199 -30.28 2.66 -5.09
C LEU A 199 -29.08 2.42 -4.13
N THR A 200 -28.15 1.57 -4.57
CA THR A 200 -26.90 1.29 -3.84
C THR A 200 -25.67 1.69 -4.64
N ASN A 201 -24.54 1.94 -3.96
CA ASN A 201 -23.27 2.23 -4.62
C ASN A 201 -22.85 1.14 -5.62
N GLN A 202 -23.11 -0.13 -5.28
CA GLN A 202 -22.82 -1.26 -6.16
C GLN A 202 -23.67 -1.21 -7.43
N MET A 203 -24.97 -0.90 -7.32
CA MET A 203 -25.85 -0.73 -8.48
C MET A 203 -25.37 0.40 -9.40
N VAL A 204 -24.98 1.53 -8.82
CA VAL A 204 -24.43 2.68 -9.56
C VAL A 204 -23.18 2.27 -10.32
N GLN A 205 -22.22 1.63 -9.63
CA GLN A 205 -20.98 1.19 -10.25
C GLN A 205 -21.24 0.20 -11.39
N LYS A 206 -22.10 -0.79 -11.18
CA LYS A 206 -22.44 -1.79 -12.21
C LYS A 206 -23.04 -1.17 -13.46
N LYS A 207 -23.80 -0.07 -13.34
CA LYS A 207 -24.45 0.61 -14.49
C LYS A 207 -23.54 1.63 -15.18
N LEU A 208 -22.75 2.39 -14.44
CA LEU A 208 -21.94 3.49 -14.99
C LEU A 208 -20.54 3.08 -15.41
N ARG A 209 -19.93 2.08 -14.73
CA ARG A 209 -18.65 1.51 -15.15
C ARG A 209 -18.84 0.66 -16.41
N GLY A 210 -17.76 0.40 -17.11
CA GLY A 210 -17.72 -0.46 -18.28
C GLY A 210 -16.51 -0.18 -19.14
N LYS A 211 -16.23 -1.08 -20.09
CA LYS A 211 -15.03 -1.06 -20.93
C LYS A 211 -14.88 0.28 -21.66
N LYS A 212 -13.66 0.83 -21.67
CA LYS A 212 -13.30 2.01 -22.46
C LYS A 212 -13.81 1.90 -23.91
N GLY A 213 -14.37 2.99 -24.42
CA GLY A 213 -14.96 3.06 -25.78
C GLY A 213 -16.42 2.63 -25.88
N THR A 214 -16.97 1.97 -24.84
CA THR A 214 -18.42 1.68 -24.81
C THR A 214 -19.20 2.93 -24.42
N VAL A 215 -20.44 3.01 -24.85
CA VAL A 215 -21.32 4.16 -24.66
C VAL A 215 -22.36 3.85 -23.59
N VAL A 216 -22.69 4.83 -22.76
CA VAL A 216 -23.84 4.85 -21.86
C VAL A 216 -24.58 6.16 -22.01
N THR A 217 -25.92 6.11 -21.97
CA THR A 217 -26.77 7.30 -21.99
C THR A 217 -27.29 7.55 -20.58
N VAL A 218 -27.24 8.78 -20.09
CA VAL A 218 -27.83 9.17 -18.81
C VAL A 218 -28.84 10.31 -19.04
N LYS A 219 -29.97 10.27 -18.30
CA LYS A 219 -30.91 11.39 -18.22
C LYS A 219 -30.81 12.01 -16.85
N VAL A 220 -30.52 13.29 -16.80
CA VAL A 220 -30.31 14.00 -15.56
C VAL A 220 -31.35 15.08 -15.32
N LYS A 221 -31.70 15.28 -14.05
CA LYS A 221 -32.43 16.44 -13.56
C LYS A 221 -31.42 17.46 -13.07
N ARG A 222 -31.36 18.60 -13.74
CA ARG A 222 -30.52 19.75 -13.37
C ARG A 222 -31.34 20.80 -12.66
N HIS A 223 -30.78 21.44 -11.65
CA HIS A 223 -31.44 22.54 -10.96
C HIS A 223 -31.78 23.67 -11.94
N GLY A 224 -33.01 24.21 -11.89
CA GLY A 224 -33.49 25.23 -12.82
C GLY A 224 -33.96 24.73 -14.18
N SER A 225 -33.74 23.46 -14.55
CA SER A 225 -34.32 22.86 -15.78
C SER A 225 -35.71 22.27 -15.51
N LYS A 226 -36.67 22.50 -16.42
CA LYS A 226 -38.01 21.87 -16.35
C LYS A 226 -37.94 20.40 -16.75
N ASP A 227 -37.18 20.08 -17.79
CA ASP A 227 -37.10 18.76 -18.38
C ASP A 227 -35.81 18.03 -17.99
N LEU A 228 -35.79 16.71 -18.22
CA LEU A 228 -34.58 15.91 -18.13
C LEU A 228 -33.66 16.20 -19.32
N ILE A 229 -32.35 16.25 -19.06
CA ILE A 229 -31.34 16.48 -20.09
C ILE A 229 -30.64 15.15 -20.40
N ASP A 230 -30.54 14.80 -21.66
CA ASP A 230 -29.90 13.58 -22.14
C ASP A 230 -28.41 13.81 -22.41
N PHE A 231 -27.57 12.90 -21.93
CA PHE A 231 -26.12 12.89 -22.19
C PHE A 231 -25.69 11.51 -22.66
N LYS A 232 -25.01 11.48 -23.82
CA LYS A 232 -24.38 10.27 -24.38
C LYS A 232 -22.90 10.30 -24.06
N ILE A 233 -22.43 9.36 -23.20
CA ILE A 233 -21.09 9.37 -22.65
C ILE A 233 -20.33 8.17 -23.16
N THR A 234 -19.18 8.39 -23.80
CA THR A 234 -18.24 7.33 -24.15
C THR A 234 -17.30 7.08 -22.97
N ARG A 235 -17.37 5.88 -22.35
CA ARG A 235 -16.54 5.51 -21.22
C ARG A 235 -15.05 5.57 -21.55
N ASP A 236 -14.25 5.96 -20.58
CA ASP A 236 -12.79 6.08 -20.71
C ASP A 236 -12.10 5.63 -19.44
N LYS A 237 -10.75 5.59 -19.46
CA LYS A 237 -9.94 5.42 -18.24
C LYS A 237 -10.01 6.67 -17.38
N ILE A 238 -10.41 6.50 -16.14
CA ILE A 238 -10.59 7.57 -15.15
C ILE A 238 -9.46 7.44 -14.13
N PRO A 239 -8.64 8.49 -13.92
CA PRO A 239 -7.55 8.42 -12.97
C PRO A 239 -8.06 8.29 -11.52
N ILE A 240 -7.34 7.50 -10.73
CA ILE A 240 -7.46 7.41 -9.26
C ILE A 240 -6.15 7.93 -8.70
N TYR A 241 -6.17 9.17 -8.25
CA TYR A 241 -4.96 9.80 -7.73
C TYR A 241 -4.51 9.18 -6.39
N SER A 242 -3.22 9.12 -6.20
CA SER A 242 -2.54 8.66 -5.00
C SER A 242 -1.96 9.82 -4.17
N VAL A 243 -1.79 10.98 -4.78
CA VAL A 243 -1.39 12.22 -4.13
C VAL A 243 -2.63 13.08 -3.93
N ASP A 244 -3.11 13.18 -2.69
CA ASP A 244 -4.32 13.92 -2.34
C ASP A 244 -4.10 15.43 -2.22
N ALA A 245 -2.91 15.83 -1.78
CA ALA A 245 -2.58 17.24 -1.55
C ALA A 245 -1.09 17.51 -1.74
N ALA A 246 -0.77 18.68 -2.27
CA ALA A 246 0.59 19.22 -2.31
C ALA A 246 0.54 20.75 -2.28
N TYR A 247 1.07 21.38 -1.23
CA TYR A 247 1.05 22.83 -1.07
C TYR A 247 2.21 23.34 -0.21
N MET A 248 2.49 24.65 -0.29
CA MET A 248 3.48 25.30 0.58
C MET A 248 2.84 25.64 1.93
N VAL A 249 3.37 25.02 3.00
CA VAL A 249 2.98 25.30 4.39
C VAL A 249 3.51 26.66 4.86
N ASP A 250 4.76 26.94 4.47
CA ASP A 250 5.42 28.20 4.78
C ASP A 250 6.34 28.57 3.60
N ALA A 251 5.86 29.43 2.74
CA ALA A 251 6.59 29.84 1.53
C ALA A 251 7.88 30.62 1.87
N LYS A 252 7.91 31.37 2.98
CA LYS A 252 9.11 32.13 3.39
C LYS A 252 10.21 31.19 3.87
N ALA A 253 9.85 30.18 4.64
CA ALA A 253 10.77 29.15 5.11
C ALA A 253 11.05 28.07 4.05
N GLY A 254 10.31 28.03 2.95
CA GLY A 254 10.43 27.01 1.92
C GLY A 254 9.94 25.63 2.36
N ILE A 255 8.95 25.56 3.25
CA ILE A 255 8.39 24.29 3.77
C ILE A 255 7.18 23.92 2.94
N GLY A 256 7.27 22.74 2.27
CA GLY A 256 6.16 22.13 1.55
C GLY A 256 5.60 20.92 2.26
N TYR A 257 4.39 20.53 1.89
CA TYR A 257 3.67 19.36 2.36
C TYR A 257 3.15 18.55 1.18
N ILE A 258 3.21 17.23 1.29
CA ILE A 258 2.61 16.31 0.33
C ILE A 258 1.92 15.16 1.07
N LYS A 259 0.65 14.90 0.73
CA LYS A 259 -0.15 13.77 1.22
C LYS A 259 -0.19 12.68 0.18
N ILE A 260 0.24 11.48 0.56
CA ILE A 260 0.17 10.28 -0.28
C ILE A 260 -0.76 9.27 0.42
N ASN A 261 -1.89 8.93 -0.21
CA ASN A 261 -2.91 8.06 0.37
C ASN A 261 -2.69 6.57 0.07
N LYS A 262 -1.92 6.23 -0.97
CA LYS A 262 -1.56 4.86 -1.37
C LYS A 262 -0.32 4.83 -2.26
N PHE A 263 0.23 3.65 -2.47
CA PHE A 263 1.33 3.42 -3.42
C PHE A 263 0.82 2.69 -4.66
N ALA A 264 0.25 3.46 -5.60
CA ALA A 264 -0.24 3.00 -6.89
C ALA A 264 0.86 3.07 -7.97
N ALA A 265 0.63 2.48 -9.13
CA ALA A 265 1.55 2.53 -10.26
C ALA A 265 1.84 3.98 -10.73
N THR A 266 0.91 4.91 -10.50
CA THR A 266 1.00 6.32 -10.89
C THR A 266 1.66 7.21 -9.83
N THR A 267 1.89 6.73 -8.59
CA THR A 267 2.32 7.57 -7.45
C THR A 267 3.64 8.28 -7.71
N THR A 268 4.63 7.61 -8.27
CA THR A 268 5.95 8.23 -8.56
C THR A 268 5.81 9.41 -9.53
N SER A 269 4.99 9.28 -10.57
CA SER A 269 4.76 10.36 -11.55
C SER A 269 3.96 11.52 -10.95
N GLU A 270 2.94 11.23 -10.14
CA GLU A 270 2.13 12.21 -9.43
C GLU A 270 2.99 12.99 -8.41
N TYR A 271 3.79 12.27 -7.61
CA TYR A 271 4.75 12.86 -6.68
C TYR A 271 5.72 13.81 -7.41
N ASN A 272 6.33 13.36 -8.50
CA ASN A 272 7.28 14.17 -9.26
C ASN A 272 6.63 15.44 -9.82
N SER A 273 5.39 15.34 -10.30
CA SER A 273 4.59 16.48 -10.78
C SER A 273 4.30 17.48 -9.66
N ALA A 274 3.88 16.98 -8.50
CA ALA A 274 3.61 17.79 -7.31
C ALA A 274 4.87 18.50 -6.82
N ILE A 275 5.98 17.79 -6.67
CA ILE A 275 7.26 18.36 -6.23
C ILE A 275 7.79 19.40 -7.23
N SER A 276 7.62 19.17 -8.53
CA SER A 276 7.99 20.16 -9.55
C SER A 276 7.25 21.48 -9.38
N LYS A 277 5.95 21.42 -9.05
CA LYS A 277 5.14 22.62 -8.75
C LYS A 277 5.61 23.32 -7.47
N LEU A 278 5.86 22.57 -6.39
CA LEU A 278 6.32 23.14 -5.12
C LEU A 278 7.72 23.77 -5.24
N ARG A 279 8.61 23.21 -6.05
CA ARG A 279 9.94 23.79 -6.32
C ARG A 279 9.88 25.14 -7.01
N LYS A 280 8.94 25.32 -7.93
CA LYS A 280 8.70 26.64 -8.55
C LYS A 280 8.20 27.67 -7.54
N GLN A 281 7.64 27.22 -6.40
CA GLN A 281 7.19 28.06 -5.29
C GLN A 281 8.25 28.23 -4.18
N GLY A 282 9.47 27.70 -4.39
CA GLY A 282 10.59 27.85 -3.45
C GLY A 282 10.73 26.74 -2.41
N LEU A 283 10.27 25.52 -2.70
CA LEU A 283 10.43 24.36 -1.82
C LEU A 283 11.90 24.12 -1.46
N LYS A 284 12.21 24.03 -0.17
CA LYS A 284 13.51 23.67 0.42
C LYS A 284 13.40 22.45 1.36
N HIS A 285 12.31 22.36 2.10
CA HIS A 285 12.06 21.35 3.13
C HIS A 285 10.72 20.69 2.88
N LEU A 286 10.60 19.39 3.17
CA LEU A 286 9.39 18.64 2.80
C LEU A 286 8.83 17.85 3.99
N ILE A 287 7.53 17.99 4.22
CA ILE A 287 6.72 17.12 5.06
C ILE A 287 6.01 16.12 4.15
N VAL A 288 6.30 14.83 4.32
CA VAL A 288 5.64 13.73 3.62
C VAL A 288 4.64 13.09 4.57
N ASP A 289 3.39 13.15 4.22
CA ASP A 289 2.31 12.58 5.03
C ASP A 289 1.90 11.21 4.49
N LEU A 290 2.17 10.18 5.29
CA LEU A 290 1.80 8.78 5.07
C LEU A 290 0.78 8.28 6.12
N THR A 291 0.16 9.19 6.89
CA THR A 291 -0.92 8.80 7.81
C THR A 291 -2.07 8.17 7.03
N ASP A 292 -2.68 7.13 7.57
CA ASP A 292 -3.77 6.35 6.94
C ASP A 292 -3.43 5.74 5.57
N ASN A 293 -2.16 5.65 5.21
CA ASN A 293 -1.70 5.01 3.98
C ASN A 293 -1.36 3.53 4.22
N GLY A 294 -2.26 2.64 3.82
CA GLY A 294 -2.11 1.19 3.95
C GLY A 294 -1.05 0.54 3.05
N GLY A 295 -0.29 1.35 2.28
CA GLY A 295 0.75 0.87 1.38
C GLY A 295 0.29 0.73 -0.08
N GLY A 296 0.79 -0.29 -0.75
CA GLY A 296 0.57 -0.59 -2.17
C GLY A 296 1.75 -1.34 -2.78
N TYR A 297 2.16 -0.98 -3.98
CA TYR A 297 3.28 -1.63 -4.65
C TYR A 297 4.62 -1.36 -3.94
N LEU A 298 5.38 -2.44 -3.71
CA LEU A 298 6.73 -2.37 -3.12
C LEU A 298 7.66 -1.47 -3.93
N ASN A 299 7.66 -1.65 -5.26
CA ASN A 299 8.53 -0.87 -6.15
C ASN A 299 8.23 0.63 -6.07
N THR A 300 6.97 1.02 -5.95
CA THR A 300 6.60 2.44 -5.81
C THR A 300 7.03 3.01 -4.46
N GLY A 301 6.97 2.22 -3.38
CA GLY A 301 7.54 2.61 -2.09
C GLY A 301 9.06 2.74 -2.14
N PHE A 302 9.73 1.80 -2.82
CA PHE A 302 11.16 1.86 -3.11
C PHE A 302 11.54 3.13 -3.90
N ASP A 303 10.82 3.42 -4.99
CA ASP A 303 11.05 4.59 -5.83
C ASP A 303 10.90 5.90 -5.04
N LEU A 304 9.88 6.00 -4.18
CA LEU A 304 9.68 7.17 -3.34
C LEU A 304 10.82 7.33 -2.33
N ALA A 305 11.21 6.27 -1.61
CA ALA A 305 12.33 6.33 -0.66
C ALA A 305 13.64 6.72 -1.36
N SER A 306 13.85 6.23 -2.58
CA SER A 306 15.03 6.54 -3.40
C SER A 306 15.15 8.02 -3.77
N GLN A 307 14.04 8.80 -3.75
CA GLN A 307 14.09 10.25 -3.99
C GLN A 307 14.83 11.03 -2.89
N PHE A 308 15.02 10.42 -1.71
CA PHE A 308 15.60 11.07 -0.53
C PHE A 308 16.99 10.54 -0.16
N LEU A 309 17.40 9.42 -0.73
CA LEU A 309 18.62 8.71 -0.38
C LEU A 309 19.66 8.80 -1.50
N GLN A 310 20.95 8.83 -1.12
CA GLN A 310 22.05 8.81 -2.04
C GLN A 310 22.13 7.50 -2.81
N SER A 311 22.78 7.52 -3.98
CA SER A 311 23.04 6.33 -4.78
C SER A 311 23.80 5.26 -3.98
N GLY A 312 23.47 3.99 -4.24
CA GLY A 312 24.09 2.84 -3.57
C GLY A 312 23.58 2.57 -2.14
N LYS A 313 22.57 3.31 -1.66
CA LYS A 313 21.95 3.06 -0.35
C LYS A 313 20.89 1.97 -0.45
N MET A 314 20.95 0.98 0.44
CA MET A 314 19.89 -0.01 0.55
C MET A 314 18.61 0.65 1.05
N VAL A 315 17.48 0.38 0.40
CA VAL A 315 16.14 0.83 0.83
C VAL A 315 15.43 -0.28 1.59
N VAL A 316 15.47 -1.49 1.05
CA VAL A 316 14.78 -2.66 1.60
C VAL A 316 15.43 -3.93 1.06
N PHE A 317 15.33 -5.03 1.77
CA PHE A 317 15.55 -6.35 1.17
C PHE A 317 14.40 -7.29 1.53
N THR A 318 14.18 -8.27 0.65
CA THR A 318 13.14 -9.31 0.85
C THR A 318 13.79 -10.67 0.96
N GLN A 319 13.21 -11.56 1.78
CA GLN A 319 13.68 -12.93 1.95
C GLN A 319 12.53 -13.83 2.42
N GLY A 320 12.45 -15.03 1.86
CA GLY A 320 11.51 -16.06 2.27
C GLY A 320 12.17 -17.45 2.29
N SER A 321 11.51 -18.44 2.85
CA SER A 321 12.03 -19.83 2.90
C SER A 321 12.23 -20.45 1.50
N LYS A 322 11.42 -20.04 0.53
CA LYS A 322 11.47 -20.47 -0.87
C LYS A 322 11.91 -19.35 -1.83
N MET A 323 12.07 -18.14 -1.32
CA MET A 323 12.49 -16.98 -2.08
C MET A 323 13.86 -16.52 -1.58
N PRO A 324 14.90 -16.50 -2.44
CA PRO A 324 16.22 -16.05 -2.06
C PRO A 324 16.18 -14.56 -1.69
N ARG A 325 17.15 -14.13 -0.90
CA ARG A 325 17.29 -12.72 -0.54
C ARG A 325 17.47 -11.86 -1.79
N GLN A 326 16.62 -10.84 -1.92
CA GLN A 326 16.69 -9.82 -2.95
C GLN A 326 16.88 -8.45 -2.29
N ASN A 327 17.95 -7.75 -2.67
CA ASN A 327 18.29 -6.44 -2.14
C ASN A 327 17.88 -5.35 -3.13
N TYR A 328 17.34 -4.25 -2.62
CA TYR A 328 16.93 -3.08 -3.41
C TYR A 328 17.79 -1.89 -2.98
N TYR A 329 18.66 -1.45 -3.89
CA TYR A 329 19.56 -0.32 -3.69
C TYR A 329 19.16 0.83 -4.60
N THR A 330 19.33 2.06 -4.10
CA THR A 330 19.16 3.26 -4.91
C THR A 330 20.18 3.28 -6.07
N GLU A 331 19.71 3.60 -7.26
CA GLU A 331 20.54 3.65 -8.47
C GLU A 331 21.12 5.05 -8.69
N SER A 332 22.26 5.14 -9.42
CA SER A 332 22.82 6.41 -9.90
C SER A 332 21.89 7.03 -10.94
N GLY A 333 21.49 8.28 -10.74
CA GLY A 333 20.54 8.99 -11.62
C GLY A 333 19.10 9.06 -11.09
N HIS A 334 18.71 8.32 -10.07
CA HIS A 334 17.61 8.73 -9.22
C HIS A 334 18.04 10.03 -8.52
N ASN A 335 17.47 11.12 -8.98
CA ASN A 335 17.85 12.46 -8.56
C ASN A 335 17.77 12.53 -7.03
N GLU A 336 18.92 12.64 -6.39
CA GLU A 336 19.02 13.33 -5.12
C GLU A 336 18.41 14.72 -5.29
N LYS A 337 17.11 14.78 -5.14
CA LYS A 337 16.48 16.07 -5.01
C LYS A 337 16.96 16.58 -3.69
N ASP A 338 17.78 17.63 -3.73
CA ASP A 338 18.32 18.24 -2.54
C ASP A 338 17.15 18.80 -1.73
N TYR A 339 16.60 17.94 -0.86
CA TYR A 339 15.70 18.35 0.19
C TYR A 339 16.54 18.61 1.43
N GLY A 340 16.45 19.78 2.00
CA GLY A 340 17.06 20.08 3.30
C GLY A 340 16.50 19.13 4.38
N ARG A 341 15.66 19.63 5.28
CA ARG A 341 14.98 18.80 6.27
C ARG A 341 13.81 18.04 5.65
N VAL A 342 13.64 16.77 6.07
CA VAL A 342 12.49 15.92 5.71
C VAL A 342 11.84 15.41 6.97
N VAL A 343 10.53 15.59 7.09
CA VAL A 343 9.70 14.98 8.13
C VAL A 343 8.73 14.02 7.47
N VAL A 344 8.57 12.84 8.05
CA VAL A 344 7.57 11.85 7.60
C VAL A 344 6.51 11.71 8.69
N MET A 345 5.27 12.01 8.36
CA MET A 345 4.13 11.78 9.26
C MET A 345 3.63 10.36 9.10
N VAL A 346 3.44 9.64 10.21
CA VAL A 346 2.96 8.26 10.25
C VAL A 346 1.96 8.05 11.38
N ASN A 347 1.07 7.07 11.22
CA ASN A 347 0.17 6.64 12.26
C ASN A 347 -0.04 5.12 12.24
N GLU A 348 -0.89 4.61 13.12
CA GLU A 348 -1.21 3.18 13.28
C GLU A 348 -1.78 2.51 12.02
N ASN A 349 -2.25 3.29 11.05
CA ASN A 349 -2.76 2.82 9.76
C ASN A 349 -1.71 2.91 8.63
N SER A 350 -0.54 3.50 8.91
CA SER A 350 0.58 3.51 7.95
C SER A 350 1.17 2.10 7.86
N ALA A 351 1.06 1.45 6.69
CA ALA A 351 1.42 0.03 6.55
C ALA A 351 2.22 -0.28 5.28
N SER A 352 2.93 -1.41 5.27
CA SER A 352 3.55 -1.99 4.07
C SER A 352 4.53 -1.03 3.35
N ALA A 353 4.24 -0.57 2.13
CA ALA A 353 5.09 0.37 1.39
C ALA A 353 5.33 1.69 2.14
N SER A 354 4.38 2.17 2.95
CA SER A 354 4.58 3.31 3.87
C SER A 354 5.66 3.02 4.89
N GLU A 355 5.73 1.77 5.38
CA GLU A 355 6.73 1.33 6.34
C GLU A 355 8.10 1.08 5.69
N ILE A 356 8.12 0.72 4.40
CA ILE A 356 9.38 0.67 3.61
C ILE A 356 9.98 2.07 3.52
N VAL A 357 9.17 3.08 3.16
CA VAL A 357 9.63 4.48 3.06
C VAL A 357 10.08 5.00 4.43
N SER A 358 9.21 4.93 5.44
CA SER A 358 9.51 5.47 6.76
C SER A 358 10.69 4.74 7.42
N GLY A 359 10.73 3.40 7.32
CA GLY A 359 11.82 2.58 7.86
C GLY A 359 13.17 2.85 7.19
N ALA A 360 13.20 2.97 5.85
CA ALA A 360 14.42 3.29 5.12
C ALA A 360 14.96 4.69 5.50
N LEU A 361 14.08 5.69 5.52
CA LEU A 361 14.49 7.06 5.86
C LEU A 361 14.93 7.20 7.33
N GLN A 362 14.30 6.48 8.25
CA GLN A 362 14.72 6.41 9.65
C GLN A 362 16.07 5.71 9.81
N ASP A 363 16.25 4.55 9.17
CA ASP A 363 17.48 3.76 9.28
C ASP A 363 18.71 4.48 8.69
N TRP A 364 18.52 5.36 7.72
CA TRP A 364 19.57 6.22 7.17
C TRP A 364 19.67 7.59 7.85
N ASP A 365 18.94 7.84 8.93
CA ASP A 365 18.91 9.14 9.63
C ASP A 365 18.58 10.32 8.68
N ARG A 366 17.82 10.03 7.60
CA ARG A 366 17.50 11.02 6.56
C ARG A 366 16.29 11.87 6.89
N ALA A 367 15.36 11.35 7.66
CA ALA A 367 14.13 12.03 8.06
C ALA A 367 13.84 11.83 9.55
N VAL A 368 13.11 12.78 10.12
CA VAL A 368 12.47 12.64 11.44
C VAL A 368 11.05 12.13 11.24
N LEU A 369 10.71 11.02 11.88
CA LEU A 369 9.37 10.46 11.87
C LEU A 369 8.53 11.06 13.00
N VAL A 370 7.33 11.56 12.67
CA VAL A 370 6.42 12.20 13.63
C VAL A 370 5.06 11.51 13.60
N GLY A 371 4.52 11.16 14.76
CA GLY A 371 3.19 10.57 14.86
C GLY A 371 3.11 9.40 15.82
N ARG A 372 2.54 8.27 15.39
CA ARG A 372 2.36 7.05 16.18
C ARG A 372 2.99 5.85 15.50
N ARG A 373 3.22 4.78 16.29
CA ARG A 373 3.76 3.51 15.79
C ARG A 373 2.91 2.98 14.63
N THR A 374 3.57 2.58 13.55
CA THR A 374 2.91 2.10 12.34
C THR A 374 2.27 0.73 12.52
N PHE A 375 1.63 0.23 11.49
CA PHE A 375 0.82 -0.99 11.52
C PHE A 375 1.62 -2.27 11.80
N GLY A 376 2.81 -2.41 11.24
CA GLY A 376 3.63 -3.61 11.39
C GLY A 376 3.33 -4.69 10.34
N LYS A 377 3.19 -4.32 9.06
CA LYS A 377 3.04 -5.27 7.95
C LYS A 377 4.35 -5.37 7.18
N GLY A 378 5.17 -6.38 7.51
CA GLY A 378 6.46 -6.68 6.88
C GLY A 378 6.42 -7.87 5.92
N LEU A 379 5.28 -8.13 5.25
CA LEU A 379 5.07 -9.26 4.36
C LEU A 379 5.02 -8.82 2.89
N VAL A 380 5.66 -9.60 2.02
CA VAL A 380 5.63 -9.47 0.56
C VAL A 380 4.65 -10.49 0.00
N GLN A 381 3.72 -10.01 -0.81
CA GLN A 381 2.66 -10.82 -1.39
C GLN A 381 2.75 -10.82 -2.91
N ASN A 382 2.60 -12.00 -3.52
CA ASN A 382 2.45 -12.15 -4.96
C ASN A 382 1.02 -12.57 -5.30
N GLN A 383 0.58 -12.19 -6.48
CA GLN A 383 -0.72 -12.54 -7.03
C GLN A 383 -0.55 -13.69 -8.04
N PHE A 384 -1.35 -14.74 -7.86
CA PHE A 384 -1.36 -15.92 -8.72
C PHE A 384 -2.76 -16.07 -9.33
N PRO A 385 -2.93 -15.85 -10.65
CA PRO A 385 -4.21 -16.06 -11.31
C PRO A 385 -4.57 -17.54 -11.32
N LEU A 386 -5.85 -17.85 -11.16
CA LEU A 386 -6.40 -19.20 -11.26
C LEU A 386 -7.17 -19.37 -12.58
N ASN A 387 -7.50 -20.62 -12.93
CA ASN A 387 -8.03 -20.97 -14.26
C ASN A 387 -9.44 -20.42 -14.52
N ASP A 388 -10.19 -20.12 -13.47
CA ASP A 388 -11.56 -19.56 -13.52
C ASP A 388 -11.61 -18.04 -13.54
N GLY A 389 -10.43 -17.38 -13.59
CA GLY A 389 -10.30 -15.92 -13.52
C GLY A 389 -10.26 -15.35 -12.10
N SER A 390 -10.44 -16.19 -11.08
CA SER A 390 -10.16 -15.82 -9.69
C SER A 390 -8.65 -15.69 -9.44
N MET A 391 -8.26 -15.22 -8.27
CA MET A 391 -6.85 -14.96 -7.95
C MET A 391 -6.53 -15.35 -6.51
N MET A 392 -5.36 -15.89 -6.30
CA MET A 392 -4.78 -16.09 -4.97
C MET A 392 -3.68 -15.04 -4.73
N ARG A 393 -3.82 -14.24 -3.67
CA ARG A 393 -2.74 -13.42 -3.15
C ARG A 393 -2.08 -14.18 -2.02
N LEU A 394 -0.80 -14.52 -2.19
CA LEU A 394 -0.05 -15.36 -1.25
C LEU A 394 1.18 -14.63 -0.74
N THR A 395 1.42 -14.70 0.55
CA THR A 395 2.66 -14.24 1.19
C THR A 395 3.81 -15.16 0.80
N VAL A 396 4.85 -14.59 0.18
CA VAL A 396 6.00 -15.34 -0.36
C VAL A 396 7.32 -14.99 0.33
N ALA A 397 7.41 -13.83 0.98
CA ALA A 397 8.61 -13.37 1.68
C ALA A 397 8.27 -12.39 2.79
N ARG A 398 9.24 -12.12 3.67
CA ARG A 398 9.26 -10.95 4.55
C ARG A 398 10.16 -9.88 3.95
N TYR A 399 9.90 -8.60 4.27
CA TYR A 399 10.84 -7.55 3.97
C TYR A 399 11.49 -7.00 5.25
N TYR A 400 12.67 -6.46 5.07
CA TYR A 400 13.54 -5.98 6.11
C TYR A 400 14.06 -4.59 5.75
N THR A 401 14.15 -3.73 6.73
CA THR A 401 14.70 -2.37 6.55
C THR A 401 16.23 -2.41 6.35
N PRO A 402 16.88 -1.30 6.01
CA PRO A 402 18.34 -1.25 5.80
C PRO A 402 19.17 -1.76 6.98
N THR A 403 18.71 -1.61 8.22
CA THR A 403 19.39 -2.12 9.41
C THR A 403 19.22 -3.64 9.58
N GLY A 404 18.32 -4.26 8.84
CA GLY A 404 18.03 -5.69 8.93
C GLY A 404 16.85 -6.03 9.83
N ARG A 405 16.18 -5.06 10.44
CA ARG A 405 15.01 -5.31 11.29
C ARG A 405 13.80 -5.75 10.45
N CYS A 406 13.15 -6.82 10.89
CA CYS A 406 11.83 -7.21 10.42
C CYS A 406 10.79 -6.43 11.22
N ILE A 407 9.91 -5.72 10.54
CA ILE A 407 8.88 -4.91 11.22
C ILE A 407 7.55 -5.63 11.37
N GLN A 408 7.45 -6.87 10.85
CA GLN A 408 6.23 -7.66 10.93
C GLN A 408 5.85 -7.92 12.38
N ARG A 409 4.63 -7.55 12.75
CA ARG A 409 4.04 -7.95 14.04
C ARG A 409 3.66 -9.43 14.03
N SER A 410 3.71 -10.08 15.18
CA SER A 410 3.43 -11.51 15.29
C SER A 410 2.00 -11.84 14.85
N TYR A 411 1.84 -12.99 14.20
CA TYR A 411 0.55 -13.61 13.87
C TYR A 411 0.49 -15.08 14.32
N GLU A 412 1.37 -15.49 15.23
CA GLU A 412 1.42 -16.84 15.78
C GLU A 412 0.14 -17.22 16.52
N GLY A 413 -0.56 -16.24 17.10
CA GLY A 413 -1.87 -16.43 17.73
C GLY A 413 -3.04 -16.58 16.75
N GLY A 414 -2.77 -16.64 15.45
CA GLY A 414 -3.77 -16.75 14.39
C GLY A 414 -4.39 -15.42 13.97
N VAL A 415 -5.24 -15.50 12.93
CA VAL A 415 -5.85 -14.31 12.28
C VAL A 415 -6.73 -13.51 13.24
N ASP A 416 -7.46 -14.18 14.11
CA ASP A 416 -8.41 -13.51 15.01
C ASP A 416 -7.69 -12.69 16.09
N GLU A 417 -6.57 -13.20 16.65
CA GLU A 417 -5.71 -12.46 17.59
C GLU A 417 -5.01 -11.28 16.86
N TYR A 418 -4.49 -11.53 15.67
CA TYR A 418 -3.88 -10.49 14.85
C TYR A 418 -4.82 -9.30 14.59
N ASN A 419 -6.10 -9.57 14.31
CA ASN A 419 -7.09 -8.51 14.08
C ASN A 419 -7.46 -7.73 15.35
N LYS A 420 -7.39 -8.37 16.53
CA LYS A 420 -7.67 -7.72 17.82
C LYS A 420 -6.51 -6.86 18.34
N GLU A 421 -5.31 -6.96 17.74
CA GLU A 421 -4.14 -6.20 18.23
C GLU A 421 -4.36 -4.69 18.22
N PHE A 422 -5.08 -4.17 17.22
CA PHE A 422 -5.40 -2.74 17.19
C PHE A 422 -6.23 -2.31 18.40
N ASP A 423 -7.29 -3.06 18.72
CA ASP A 423 -8.12 -2.80 19.90
C ASP A 423 -7.29 -2.94 21.19
N LYS A 424 -6.34 -3.89 21.22
CA LYS A 424 -5.42 -4.06 22.35
C LYS A 424 -4.51 -2.85 22.50
N ARG A 425 -3.87 -2.37 21.44
CA ARG A 425 -3.04 -1.16 21.46
C ARG A 425 -3.81 0.06 21.96
N TYR A 426 -5.08 0.18 21.55
CA TYR A 426 -5.98 1.24 22.02
C TYR A 426 -6.27 1.11 23.51
N ASN A 427 -6.67 -0.09 23.97
CA ASN A 427 -7.06 -0.35 25.35
C ASN A 427 -5.88 -0.27 26.32
N ASP A 428 -4.67 -0.69 25.90
CA ASP A 428 -3.44 -0.62 26.68
C ASP A 428 -2.88 0.82 26.77
N GLY A 429 -3.52 1.80 26.10
CA GLY A 429 -3.15 3.20 26.17
C GLY A 429 -1.98 3.61 25.24
N GLU A 430 -1.52 2.71 24.36
CA GLU A 430 -0.40 2.99 23.46
C GLU A 430 -0.64 4.21 22.56
N LEU A 431 -1.88 4.44 22.15
CA LEU A 431 -2.22 5.57 21.29
C LEU A 431 -2.28 6.92 22.03
N TYR A 432 -2.23 6.88 23.36
CA TYR A 432 -2.36 8.05 24.23
C TYR A 432 -1.06 8.44 24.94
N SER A 433 -0.16 7.48 25.17
CA SER A 433 1.09 7.71 25.90
C SER A 433 2.24 6.91 25.30
N ALA A 434 3.38 7.56 25.14
CA ALA A 434 4.62 6.90 24.73
C ALA A 434 5.08 5.84 25.76
N ASP A 435 4.81 6.06 27.04
CA ASP A 435 5.20 5.16 28.13
C ASP A 435 4.39 3.85 28.13
N SER A 436 3.23 3.85 27.49
CA SER A 436 2.38 2.66 27.33
C SER A 436 2.76 1.81 26.12
N ILE A 437 3.81 2.16 25.39
CA ILE A 437 4.24 1.41 24.22
C ILE A 437 5.07 0.21 24.68
N HIS A 438 4.46 -0.96 24.62
CA HIS A 438 5.13 -2.23 24.87
C HIS A 438 5.57 -2.83 23.54
N LEU A 439 6.81 -2.51 23.13
CA LEU A 439 7.41 -3.25 22.03
C LEU A 439 7.62 -4.70 22.47
N PRO A 440 7.32 -5.70 21.64
CA PRO A 440 7.81 -7.05 21.90
C PRO A 440 9.30 -6.91 22.24
N MET A 441 9.82 -7.67 23.21
CA MET A 441 11.25 -7.65 23.56
C MET A 441 12.06 -8.05 22.32
N GLY A 442 12.05 -7.14 21.35
CA GLY A 442 12.64 -7.30 20.02
C GLY A 442 14.10 -6.93 20.06
N GLU A 443 14.80 -7.48 19.12
CA GLU A 443 16.20 -7.13 18.85
C GLU A 443 16.33 -5.62 18.65
N LYS A 444 17.30 -5.03 19.30
CA LYS A 444 17.71 -3.64 19.08
C LYS A 444 18.57 -3.57 17.84
N TYR A 445 18.29 -2.64 16.98
CA TYR A 445 19.07 -2.32 15.79
C TYR A 445 19.58 -0.89 15.90
N PHE A 446 20.53 -0.53 15.05
CA PHE A 446 21.16 0.78 15.07
C PHE A 446 21.09 1.42 13.70
N THR A 447 20.74 2.70 13.64
CA THR A 447 20.70 3.46 12.39
C THR A 447 22.10 3.54 11.75
N LYS A 448 22.14 3.72 10.43
CA LYS A 448 23.37 3.56 9.65
C LYS A 448 24.35 4.74 9.70
N VAL A 449 23.87 5.92 10.11
CA VAL A 449 24.70 7.13 10.13
C VAL A 449 25.00 7.58 11.56
N ASN A 450 23.96 7.75 12.38
CA ASN A 450 24.09 8.31 13.71
C ASN A 450 24.01 7.27 14.84
N ASN A 451 23.89 5.98 14.50
CA ASN A 451 23.88 4.87 15.46
C ASN A 451 22.78 4.99 16.54
N ARG A 452 21.60 5.54 16.17
CA ARG A 452 20.42 5.61 17.05
C ARG A 452 19.80 4.23 17.21
N VAL A 453 19.23 3.96 18.38
CA VAL A 453 18.49 2.70 18.62
C VAL A 453 17.15 2.74 17.90
N VAL A 454 16.85 1.69 17.15
CA VAL A 454 15.56 1.43 16.51
C VAL A 454 15.15 -0.02 16.76
N TYR A 455 13.85 -0.31 16.68
CA TYR A 455 13.29 -1.61 17.09
C TYR A 455 12.61 -2.30 15.91
N GLY A 456 12.60 -3.64 15.94
CA GLY A 456 11.86 -4.51 15.02
C GLY A 456 10.62 -5.14 15.67
N GLY A 457 9.90 -5.98 14.93
CA GLY A 457 8.88 -6.88 15.49
C GLY A 457 7.51 -6.26 15.77
N GLY A 458 7.19 -5.07 15.25
CA GLY A 458 5.88 -4.47 15.56
C GLY A 458 5.62 -3.11 14.89
N GLY A 459 6.09 -2.91 13.67
CA GLY A 459 5.98 -1.63 12.96
C GLY A 459 7.17 -0.70 13.19
N ILE A 460 7.05 0.51 12.67
CA ILE A 460 8.06 1.58 12.78
C ILE A 460 7.65 2.53 13.91
N MET A 461 8.51 2.70 14.90
CA MET A 461 8.35 3.69 15.95
C MET A 461 8.71 5.08 15.45
N PRO A 462 7.88 6.12 15.68
CA PRO A 462 8.25 7.48 15.33
C PRO A 462 9.35 8.02 16.26
N ASP A 463 10.14 8.96 15.76
CA ASP A 463 11.16 9.68 16.55
C ASP A 463 10.53 10.73 17.48
N VAL A 464 9.33 11.18 17.11
CA VAL A 464 8.49 12.11 17.89
C VAL A 464 7.08 11.53 17.98
N PHE A 465 6.74 11.06 19.16
CA PHE A 465 5.40 10.53 19.43
C PHE A 465 4.38 11.65 19.56
N VAL A 466 3.21 11.48 18.93
CA VAL A 466 2.07 12.39 19.03
C VAL A 466 0.83 11.59 19.44
N PRO A 467 0.27 11.79 20.63
CA PRO A 467 -0.92 11.08 21.07
C PRO A 467 -2.15 11.43 20.24
N ILE A 468 -3.16 10.54 20.27
CA ILE A 468 -4.48 10.87 19.74
C ILE A 468 -5.09 11.98 20.60
N ASP A 469 -5.55 13.04 19.94
CA ASP A 469 -6.33 14.09 20.61
C ASP A 469 -7.77 13.60 20.81
N THR A 470 -8.14 13.44 22.08
CA THR A 470 -9.51 13.09 22.48
C THR A 470 -10.26 14.25 23.12
N THR A 471 -9.64 15.42 23.20
CA THR A 471 -10.21 16.58 23.90
C THR A 471 -11.54 17.04 23.31
N TYR A 472 -11.69 16.95 21.99
CA TYR A 472 -12.90 17.30 21.26
C TYR A 472 -13.89 16.15 21.11
N SER A 473 -13.44 14.91 21.35
CA SER A 473 -14.26 13.71 21.11
C SER A 473 -15.37 13.58 22.15
N SER A 474 -16.59 13.47 21.67
CA SER A 474 -17.78 13.18 22.48
C SER A 474 -18.58 12.07 21.79
N ARG A 475 -19.46 11.41 22.57
CA ARG A 475 -20.38 10.40 21.99
C ARG A 475 -21.25 11.04 20.89
N TYR A 476 -21.66 12.27 21.04
CA TYR A 476 -22.42 13.02 20.04
C TYR A 476 -21.63 13.22 18.76
N TYR A 477 -20.39 13.75 18.86
CA TYR A 477 -19.49 13.95 17.73
C TYR A 477 -19.22 12.64 16.96
N VAL A 478 -18.88 11.57 17.69
CA VAL A 478 -18.60 10.25 17.09
C VAL A 478 -19.82 9.70 16.35
N ARG A 479 -21.04 9.89 16.89
CA ARG A 479 -22.27 9.49 16.20
C ARG A 479 -22.54 10.30 14.95
N MET A 480 -22.30 11.63 14.96
CA MET A 480 -22.39 12.47 13.77
C MET A 480 -21.47 11.97 12.63
N VAL A 481 -20.23 11.63 12.99
CA VAL A 481 -19.25 11.09 12.04
C VAL A 481 -19.70 9.73 11.49
N ARG A 482 -20.06 8.78 12.38
CA ARG A 482 -20.46 7.41 11.99
C ARG A 482 -21.74 7.35 11.15
N GLN A 483 -22.68 8.24 11.39
CA GLN A 483 -23.95 8.34 10.62
C GLN A 483 -23.77 9.19 9.34
N GLY A 484 -22.57 9.73 9.09
CA GLY A 484 -22.26 10.55 7.92
C GLY A 484 -22.98 11.89 7.88
N ILE A 485 -23.43 12.41 9.05
CA ILE A 485 -24.24 13.63 9.16
C ILE A 485 -23.50 14.84 8.60
N PHE A 486 -22.21 14.97 8.89
CA PHE A 486 -21.38 16.07 8.32
C PHE A 486 -21.44 16.09 6.79
N ASN A 487 -21.18 14.94 6.15
CA ASN A 487 -21.17 14.86 4.69
C ASN A 487 -22.56 15.13 4.09
N LYS A 488 -23.60 14.54 4.65
CA LYS A 488 -24.99 14.76 4.20
C LYS A 488 -25.38 16.24 4.31
N PHE A 489 -25.05 16.86 5.44
CA PHE A 489 -25.33 18.28 5.68
C PHE A 489 -24.59 19.18 4.69
N VAL A 490 -23.28 18.95 4.51
CA VAL A 490 -22.45 19.74 3.57
C VAL A 490 -22.96 19.61 2.15
N LEU A 491 -23.26 18.40 1.70
CA LEU A 491 -23.80 18.17 0.35
C LEU A 491 -25.15 18.90 0.15
N ASN A 492 -26.04 18.81 1.15
CA ASN A 492 -27.32 19.51 1.09
C ASN A 492 -27.15 21.05 1.09
N TYR A 493 -26.23 21.55 1.91
CA TYR A 493 -25.92 22.98 1.95
C TYR A 493 -25.36 23.48 0.62
N ILE A 494 -24.38 22.77 0.04
CA ILE A 494 -23.77 23.17 -1.23
C ILE A 494 -24.78 23.06 -2.37
N ASP A 495 -25.60 22.01 -2.42
CA ASP A 495 -26.62 21.86 -3.45
C ASP A 495 -27.60 23.03 -3.49
N ASN A 496 -28.05 23.48 -2.32
CA ASN A 496 -28.97 24.60 -2.19
C ASN A 496 -28.35 25.97 -2.46
N ASN A 497 -27.02 26.12 -2.25
CA ASN A 497 -26.33 27.41 -2.34
C ASN A 497 -25.24 27.46 -3.43
N ARG A 498 -25.16 26.45 -4.30
CA ARG A 498 -24.08 26.25 -5.27
C ARG A 498 -23.82 27.50 -6.12
N ALA A 499 -24.87 28.05 -6.74
CA ALA A 499 -24.71 29.21 -7.64
C ALA A 499 -24.13 30.44 -6.92
N GLU A 500 -24.54 30.67 -5.68
CA GLU A 500 -24.02 31.79 -4.86
C GLU A 500 -22.58 31.54 -4.44
N LEU A 501 -22.28 30.31 -3.94
CA LEU A 501 -20.95 29.92 -3.53
C LEU A 501 -19.94 29.99 -4.70
N GLU A 502 -20.30 29.48 -5.86
CA GLU A 502 -19.45 29.53 -7.06
C GLU A 502 -19.23 30.95 -7.54
N LYS A 503 -20.29 31.77 -7.58
CA LYS A 503 -20.19 33.20 -7.92
C LYS A 503 -19.25 33.94 -6.97
N LYS A 504 -19.32 33.64 -5.66
CA LYS A 504 -18.54 34.35 -4.65
C LYS A 504 -17.11 33.86 -4.53
N TYR A 505 -16.88 32.52 -4.70
CA TYR A 505 -15.64 31.87 -4.33
C TYR A 505 -14.95 31.11 -5.48
N LYS A 506 -15.53 31.05 -6.69
CA LYS A 506 -14.92 30.40 -7.89
C LYS A 506 -14.95 31.29 -9.13
N SER A 507 -15.04 32.59 -8.95
CA SER A 507 -15.21 33.53 -10.03
C SER A 507 -13.99 33.70 -10.94
N THR A 508 -12.77 33.55 -10.38
CA THR A 508 -11.51 33.77 -11.12
C THR A 508 -10.92 32.48 -11.68
N LYS A 509 -11.32 31.31 -11.17
CA LYS A 509 -10.77 29.98 -11.48
C LYS A 509 -9.24 29.91 -11.26
N THR A 510 -8.76 30.57 -10.22
CA THR A 510 -7.33 30.61 -9.82
C THR A 510 -7.21 30.35 -8.32
N ASP A 511 -5.97 30.13 -7.84
CA ASP A 511 -5.67 29.95 -6.41
C ASP A 511 -6.16 31.09 -5.51
N LYS A 512 -6.46 32.27 -6.11
CA LYS A 512 -7.05 33.40 -5.38
C LYS A 512 -8.46 33.11 -4.88
N ASP A 513 -9.20 32.26 -5.57
CA ASP A 513 -10.57 31.90 -5.19
C ASP A 513 -10.57 31.14 -3.87
N PHE A 514 -9.68 30.15 -3.70
CA PHE A 514 -9.54 29.43 -2.44
C PHE A 514 -9.07 30.36 -1.31
N LYS A 515 -8.09 31.23 -1.56
CA LYS A 515 -7.64 32.20 -0.56
C LYS A 515 -8.80 33.09 -0.09
N THR A 516 -9.62 33.58 -1.01
CA THR A 516 -10.81 34.38 -0.71
C THR A 516 -11.83 33.60 0.11
N PHE A 517 -12.04 32.30 -0.23
CA PHE A 517 -12.90 31.43 0.56
C PHE A 517 -12.33 31.24 1.97
N ASP A 518 -11.07 30.92 2.07
CA ASP A 518 -10.42 30.63 3.34
C ASP A 518 -10.42 31.85 4.31
N GLU A 519 -10.26 33.05 3.78
CA GLU A 519 -10.30 34.28 4.57
C GLU A 519 -11.73 34.69 4.96
N ASN A 520 -12.71 34.50 4.08
CA ASN A 520 -14.03 35.10 4.23
C ASN A 520 -15.18 34.12 4.54
N PHE A 521 -15.01 32.83 4.29
CA PHE A 521 -16.03 31.84 4.66
C PHE A 521 -15.87 31.41 6.12
N THR A 522 -16.83 31.82 6.95
CA THR A 522 -16.84 31.52 8.39
C THR A 522 -18.01 30.61 8.72
N VAL A 523 -17.76 29.51 9.41
CA VAL A 523 -18.78 28.66 10.00
C VAL A 523 -19.25 29.33 11.29
N THR A 524 -20.36 30.06 11.25
CA THR A 524 -20.95 30.79 12.39
C THR A 524 -21.68 29.85 13.35
N ASP A 525 -22.11 30.37 14.51
CA ASP A 525 -22.97 29.60 15.43
C ASP A 525 -24.32 29.26 14.80
N ASP A 526 -24.89 30.16 14.00
CA ASP A 526 -26.10 29.88 13.24
C ASP A 526 -25.91 28.74 12.22
N PHE A 527 -24.73 28.68 11.60
CA PHE A 527 -24.40 27.57 10.70
C PHE A 527 -24.30 26.23 11.47
N LEU A 528 -23.68 26.24 12.65
CA LEU A 528 -23.63 25.07 13.51
C LEU A 528 -25.02 24.66 14.04
N LYS A 529 -25.89 25.64 14.30
CA LYS A 529 -27.29 25.36 14.65
C LYS A 529 -28.01 24.65 13.51
N GLN A 530 -27.84 25.09 12.26
CA GLN A 530 -28.37 24.37 11.10
C GLN A 530 -27.88 22.92 11.03
N LEU A 531 -26.60 22.64 11.37
CA LEU A 531 -26.07 21.29 11.45
C LEU A 531 -26.77 20.46 12.54
N THR A 532 -26.98 21.03 13.74
CA THR A 532 -27.66 20.30 14.84
C THR A 532 -29.13 20.06 14.53
N ASP A 533 -29.83 21.04 13.95
CA ASP A 533 -31.21 20.88 13.48
C ASP A 533 -31.33 19.82 12.38
N PHE A 534 -30.32 19.72 11.50
CA PHE A 534 -30.23 18.66 10.49
C PHE A 534 -29.96 17.29 11.14
N ALA A 535 -29.09 17.23 12.14
CA ALA A 535 -28.79 15.98 12.86
C ALA A 535 -30.03 15.43 13.58
N GLU A 536 -30.88 16.29 14.15
CA GLU A 536 -32.16 15.88 14.78
C GLU A 536 -33.13 15.31 13.73
N LYS A 537 -33.20 15.90 12.53
CA LYS A 537 -33.99 15.33 11.39
C LYS A 537 -33.48 13.97 10.98
N GLU A 538 -32.17 13.73 11.05
CA GLU A 538 -31.51 12.44 10.82
C GLU A 538 -31.60 11.49 12.03
N LYS A 539 -32.47 11.79 13.01
CA LYS A 539 -32.75 10.99 14.23
C LYS A 539 -31.55 10.89 15.19
N LEU A 540 -30.70 11.89 15.23
CA LEU A 540 -29.68 12.06 16.26
C LEU A 540 -30.09 13.16 17.24
N PRO A 541 -30.59 12.84 18.43
CA PRO A 541 -30.97 13.83 19.44
C PRO A 541 -29.80 14.74 19.81
N PHE A 542 -30.07 16.03 20.02
CA PHE A 542 -29.09 17.01 20.42
C PHE A 542 -28.51 16.69 21.81
N ASP A 543 -27.22 16.77 21.95
CA ASP A 543 -26.47 16.65 23.21
C ASP A 543 -25.60 17.90 23.36
N GLU A 544 -26.06 18.86 24.17
CA GLU A 544 -25.40 20.14 24.36
C GLU A 544 -23.95 20.00 24.85
N LYS A 545 -23.70 19.16 25.87
CA LYS A 545 -22.36 18.92 26.41
C LYS A 545 -21.43 18.30 25.38
N GLY A 546 -21.93 17.32 24.65
CA GLY A 546 -21.20 16.68 23.58
C GLY A 546 -20.93 17.60 22.40
N PHE A 547 -21.85 18.47 22.08
CA PHE A 547 -21.71 19.50 21.06
C PHE A 547 -20.66 20.57 21.44
N GLU A 548 -20.78 21.19 22.61
CA GLU A 548 -19.85 22.23 23.05
C GLU A 548 -18.40 21.71 23.12
N ARG A 549 -18.21 20.46 23.54
CA ARG A 549 -16.89 19.82 23.54
C ARG A 549 -16.26 19.71 22.15
N GLY A 550 -17.06 19.43 21.12
CA GLY A 550 -16.58 19.23 19.74
C GLY A 550 -16.72 20.46 18.82
N LYS A 551 -17.31 21.54 19.30
CA LYS A 551 -17.77 22.68 18.51
C LYS A 551 -16.71 23.26 17.55
N GLU A 552 -15.51 23.52 18.04
CA GLU A 552 -14.44 24.10 17.21
C GLU A 552 -13.93 23.12 16.15
N HIS A 553 -13.86 21.82 16.48
CA HIS A 553 -13.54 20.78 15.50
C HIS A 553 -14.64 20.65 14.43
N MET A 554 -15.90 20.78 14.81
CA MET A 554 -17.03 20.79 13.87
C MET A 554 -16.93 21.96 12.89
N ARG A 555 -16.55 23.16 13.36
CA ARG A 555 -16.34 24.34 12.49
C ARG A 555 -15.32 24.06 11.41
N VAL A 556 -14.15 23.59 11.83
CA VAL A 556 -13.04 23.33 10.90
C VAL A 556 -13.38 22.19 9.94
N ASN A 557 -14.00 21.10 10.42
CA ASN A 557 -14.43 19.97 9.59
C ASN A 557 -15.45 20.40 8.54
N LEU A 558 -16.46 21.20 8.92
CA LEU A 558 -17.45 21.71 7.96
C LEU A 558 -16.80 22.59 6.90
N LYS A 559 -15.96 23.53 7.31
CA LYS A 559 -15.24 24.41 6.38
C LYS A 559 -14.35 23.62 5.42
N ALA A 560 -13.62 22.62 5.94
CA ALA A 560 -12.78 21.75 5.13
C ALA A 560 -13.60 20.91 4.13
N ALA A 561 -14.73 20.34 4.57
CA ALA A 561 -15.60 19.55 3.70
C ALA A 561 -16.24 20.40 2.60
N ILE A 562 -16.64 21.65 2.91
CA ILE A 562 -17.16 22.59 1.91
C ILE A 562 -16.06 22.96 0.91
N ALA A 563 -14.82 23.20 1.39
CA ALA A 563 -13.69 23.48 0.52
C ALA A 563 -13.41 22.32 -0.44
N ARG A 564 -13.45 21.07 0.05
CA ARG A 564 -13.27 19.88 -0.80
C ARG A 564 -14.29 19.82 -1.95
N ASP A 565 -15.55 20.09 -1.64
CA ASP A 565 -16.64 19.98 -2.63
C ASP A 565 -16.69 21.15 -3.60
N LEU A 566 -16.19 22.34 -3.17
CA LEU A 566 -16.05 23.51 -4.05
C LEU A 566 -14.79 23.45 -4.92
N TYR A 567 -13.69 22.93 -4.39
CA TYR A 567 -12.38 22.92 -5.04
C TYR A 567 -11.87 21.49 -5.25
N ASP A 568 -11.02 21.00 -4.30
CA ASP A 568 -10.42 19.66 -4.37
C ASP A 568 -9.91 19.23 -2.97
N SER A 569 -9.35 18.02 -2.91
CA SER A 569 -8.71 17.45 -1.70
C SER A 569 -7.56 18.32 -1.18
N GLY A 570 -6.85 19.02 -2.06
CA GLY A 570 -5.75 19.92 -1.67
C GLY A 570 -6.21 21.02 -0.70
N GLU A 571 -7.35 21.66 -0.97
CA GLU A 571 -7.93 22.71 -0.16
C GLU A 571 -8.52 22.15 1.15
N TYR A 572 -9.08 20.95 1.12
CA TYR A 572 -9.49 20.24 2.33
C TYR A 572 -8.32 20.09 3.30
N TYR A 573 -7.17 19.57 2.83
CA TYR A 573 -6.00 19.35 3.68
C TYR A 573 -5.39 20.67 4.19
N GLN A 574 -5.43 21.76 3.44
CA GLN A 574 -4.96 23.05 3.90
C GLN A 574 -5.78 23.59 5.09
N ILE A 575 -7.03 23.19 5.22
CA ILE A 575 -7.90 23.60 6.34
C ILE A 575 -7.80 22.57 7.49
N ILE A 576 -7.99 21.28 7.22
CA ILE A 576 -8.08 20.27 8.27
C ILE A 576 -6.75 20.09 9.03
N ASN A 577 -5.62 20.23 8.36
CA ASN A 577 -4.30 20.15 8.97
C ASN A 577 -4.07 21.19 10.08
N ARG A 578 -4.85 22.27 10.12
CA ARG A 578 -4.77 23.28 11.19
C ARG A 578 -5.18 22.74 12.55
N ILE A 579 -5.98 21.67 12.58
CA ILE A 579 -6.38 21.01 13.82
C ILE A 579 -5.67 19.66 14.03
N ASP A 580 -5.01 19.10 13.01
CA ASP A 580 -4.31 17.83 13.11
C ASP A 580 -3.08 17.92 14.03
N PRO A 581 -3.01 17.15 15.13
CA PRO A 581 -1.89 17.19 16.07
C PRO A 581 -0.57 16.74 15.46
N ILE A 582 -0.59 15.72 14.57
CA ILE A 582 0.60 15.18 13.92
C ILE A 582 1.18 16.23 12.97
N PHE A 583 0.32 16.89 12.19
CA PHE A 583 0.75 17.93 11.30
C PHE A 583 1.34 19.14 12.05
N LYS A 584 0.68 19.60 13.12
CA LYS A 584 1.20 20.70 13.96
C LYS A 584 2.58 20.38 14.50
N GLU A 585 2.77 19.18 15.01
CA GLU A 585 4.06 18.73 15.55
C GLU A 585 5.11 18.58 14.44
N ALA A 586 4.74 18.04 13.27
CA ALA A 586 5.61 17.95 12.10
C ALA A 586 6.11 19.34 11.67
N VAL A 587 5.23 20.33 11.63
CA VAL A 587 5.59 21.72 11.34
C VAL A 587 6.51 22.32 12.43
N ARG A 588 6.25 22.04 13.70
CA ARG A 588 7.11 22.46 14.82
C ARG A 588 8.53 21.91 14.67
N VAL A 589 8.65 20.60 14.45
CA VAL A 589 9.95 19.93 14.22
C VAL A 589 10.64 20.50 12.98
N MET A 590 9.88 20.76 11.92
CA MET A 590 10.42 21.28 10.66
C MET A 590 10.97 22.71 10.81
N LYS A 591 10.31 23.58 11.61
CA LYS A 591 10.72 24.96 11.83
C LYS A 591 11.90 25.09 12.81
N ASP A 592 12.00 24.20 13.79
CA ASP A 592 13.09 24.20 14.78
C ASP A 592 14.23 23.29 14.33
N GLU A 593 15.27 23.89 13.77
CA GLU A 593 16.44 23.14 13.27
C GLU A 593 17.21 22.45 14.41
N LYS A 594 17.28 23.02 15.61
CA LYS A 594 17.96 22.39 16.75
C LYS A 594 17.19 21.15 17.20
N LEU A 595 15.87 21.26 17.30
CA LEU A 595 15.00 20.12 17.61
C LEU A 595 15.13 19.05 16.53
N TYR A 596 15.03 19.41 15.24
CA TYR A 596 15.18 18.45 14.14
C TYR A 596 16.51 17.67 14.24
N LYS A 597 17.62 18.40 14.40
CA LYS A 597 18.94 17.77 14.52
C LYS A 597 19.06 16.90 15.78
N SER A 598 18.47 17.31 16.90
CA SER A 598 18.50 16.52 18.15
C SER A 598 17.79 15.18 18.00
N LYS A 599 16.71 15.11 17.20
CA LYS A 599 15.95 13.86 16.94
C LYS A 599 16.71 12.87 16.05
N LEU A 600 17.71 13.34 15.33
CA LEU A 600 18.62 12.50 14.53
C LEU A 600 19.90 12.09 15.29
N GLN A 601 20.06 12.44 16.55
CA GLN A 601 21.19 12.03 17.38
C GLN A 601 20.79 10.89 18.33
N PRO A 602 21.75 10.06 18.79
CA PRO A 602 21.49 9.06 19.81
C PRO A 602 20.89 9.70 21.06
N SER A 603 19.93 9.04 21.69
CA SER A 603 19.45 9.42 23.03
C SER A 603 20.61 9.32 24.01
N LYS A 604 20.85 10.36 24.79
CA LYS A 604 21.87 10.36 25.87
C LYS A 604 21.49 9.38 26.95
#